data_cf09a213cad3cec8c3440df610ac84f7
#
_entry.id   cf09a213cad3cec8c3440df610ac84f7
#
_cell.length_a   1.000
_cell.length_b   1.000
_cell.length_c   1.000
_cell.angle_alpha   90.00
_cell.angle_beta   90.00
_cell.angle_gamma   90.00
#
_symmetry.space_group_name_H-M   'P 1'
#
loop_
_entity.id
_entity.type
_entity.pdbx_description
1 polymer ?
#
loop_
_entity_poly.entity_id
_entity_poly.type
_entity_poly.pdbx_seq_one_letter_code
_entity_poly.pdbx_strand_id
1 'polypeptide(L)'
;DHKEYGKFEQNQRAAQDRVGMINSVFDNFKVKASVVSYIIGPSVTRFNVKTEPGVRVSTLAGLVNEIQVGLQGDKSVRIETVVQGQDTSGIEVGNPVPMTVPFKKCFDALSGEDKLVIPLGEGINGNIIKVALSDFPHVLIAGSTGSGKSVFVHSLIMSLIMRNYPNELKLI
;
A
#
# COMPACT_ATOMS: atom_id res chain seq x y z
N ASP A 1 -14.61 13.52 6.76
CA ASP A 1 -15.17 13.91 5.47
C ASP A 1 -16.09 12.81 4.96
N HIS A 2 -17.39 13.14 4.73
CA HIS A 2 -18.40 12.16 4.31
C HIS A 2 -18.03 11.41 3.01
N LYS A 3 -17.29 12.06 2.11
CA LYS A 3 -16.83 11.44 0.85
C LYS A 3 -15.79 10.34 1.08
N GLU A 4 -14.83 10.57 1.96
CA GLU A 4 -13.81 9.55 2.27
C GLU A 4 -14.41 8.38 3.07
N TYR A 5 -15.38 8.65 3.94
CA TYR A 5 -16.11 7.60 4.64
C TYR A 5 -16.87 6.68 3.68
N GLY A 6 -17.58 7.24 2.70
CA GLY A 6 -18.26 6.46 1.66
C GLY A 6 -17.33 5.60 0.80
N LYS A 7 -16.11 6.10 0.50
CA LYS A 7 -15.08 5.30 -0.19
C LYS A 7 -14.60 4.14 0.67
N PHE A 8 -14.39 4.38 1.98
CA PHE A 8 -13.98 3.32 2.90
C PHE A 8 -15.03 2.20 2.98
N GLU A 9 -16.33 2.56 3.10
CA GLU A 9 -17.40 1.56 3.10
C GLU A 9 -17.45 0.73 1.82
N GLN A 10 -17.27 1.36 0.65
CA GLN A 10 -17.23 0.64 -0.63
C GLN A 10 -16.05 -0.34 -0.68
N ASN A 11 -14.88 0.10 -0.24
CA ASN A 11 -13.69 -0.76 -0.19
C ASN A 11 -13.87 -1.90 0.83
N GLN A 12 -14.56 -1.65 1.95
CA GLN A 12 -14.85 -2.66 2.96
C GLN A 12 -15.78 -3.75 2.42
N ARG A 13 -16.85 -3.38 1.71
CA ARG A 13 -17.76 -4.35 1.07
C ARG A 13 -17.00 -5.19 0.05
N ALA A 14 -16.23 -4.55 -0.83
CA ALA A 14 -15.40 -5.26 -1.79
C ALA A 14 -14.38 -6.19 -1.14
N ALA A 15 -13.80 -5.79 0.00
CA ALA A 15 -12.88 -6.64 0.73
C ALA A 15 -13.57 -7.89 1.30
N GLN A 16 -14.78 -7.75 1.84
CA GLN A 16 -15.56 -8.87 2.34
C GLN A 16 -15.89 -9.88 1.24
N ASP A 17 -16.34 -9.41 0.07
CA ASP A 17 -16.63 -10.27 -1.08
C ASP A 17 -15.36 -11.00 -1.57
N ARG A 18 -14.25 -10.29 -1.64
CA ARG A 18 -12.95 -10.83 -2.09
C ARG A 18 -12.39 -11.91 -1.16
N VAL A 19 -12.67 -11.85 0.15
CA VAL A 19 -12.29 -12.94 1.08
C VAL A 19 -12.88 -14.26 0.62
N GLY A 20 -14.16 -14.30 0.28
CA GLY A 20 -14.82 -15.50 -0.22
C GLY A 20 -14.23 -15.99 -1.55
N MET A 21 -13.97 -15.06 -2.48
CA MET A 21 -13.39 -15.38 -3.79
C MET A 21 -11.97 -15.99 -3.66
N ILE A 22 -11.11 -15.38 -2.82
CA ILE A 22 -9.74 -15.87 -2.60
C ILE A 22 -9.75 -17.25 -1.95
N ASN A 23 -10.57 -17.46 -0.91
CA ASN A 23 -10.70 -18.78 -0.27
C ASN A 23 -11.20 -19.83 -1.25
N SER A 24 -12.16 -19.50 -2.13
CA SER A 24 -12.63 -20.41 -3.17
C SER A 24 -11.52 -20.83 -4.15
N VAL A 25 -10.57 -19.95 -4.46
CA VAL A 25 -9.40 -20.31 -5.27
C VAL A 25 -8.54 -21.34 -4.51
N PHE A 26 -8.27 -21.11 -3.22
CA PHE A 26 -7.49 -22.08 -2.43
C PHE A 26 -8.15 -23.44 -2.39
N ASP A 27 -9.47 -23.50 -2.20
CA ASP A 27 -10.23 -24.76 -2.19
C ASP A 27 -10.16 -25.47 -3.54
N ASN A 28 -10.37 -24.75 -4.65
CA ASN A 28 -10.34 -25.30 -6.01
C ASN A 28 -8.96 -25.90 -6.36
N PHE A 29 -7.89 -25.25 -5.92
CA PHE A 29 -6.52 -25.72 -6.15
C PHE A 29 -5.98 -26.60 -5.03
N LYS A 30 -6.84 -26.98 -4.06
CA LYS A 30 -6.50 -27.85 -2.93
C LYS A 30 -5.30 -27.34 -2.11
N VAL A 31 -5.15 -26.04 -2.02
CA VAL A 31 -4.15 -25.38 -1.20
C VAL A 31 -4.74 -25.13 0.18
N LYS A 32 -4.14 -25.73 1.19
CA LYS A 32 -4.57 -25.54 2.59
C LYS A 32 -4.11 -24.18 3.12
N ALA A 33 -4.85 -23.16 2.75
CA ALA A 33 -4.65 -21.78 3.15
C ALA A 33 -6.00 -21.09 3.33
N SER A 34 -6.04 -20.05 4.15
CA SER A 34 -7.24 -19.24 4.33
C SER A 34 -6.90 -17.79 4.63
N VAL A 35 -7.76 -16.88 4.20
CA VAL A 35 -7.71 -15.47 4.59
C VAL A 35 -8.20 -15.36 6.04
N VAL A 36 -7.32 -14.91 6.94
CA VAL A 36 -7.63 -14.79 8.38
C VAL A 36 -8.01 -13.36 8.79
N SER A 37 -7.55 -12.35 8.03
CA SER A 37 -7.89 -10.95 8.24
C SER A 37 -7.58 -10.14 6.99
N TYR A 38 -8.03 -8.89 6.96
CA TYR A 38 -7.63 -7.93 5.93
C TYR A 38 -7.43 -6.53 6.50
N ILE A 39 -6.61 -5.73 5.82
CA ILE A 39 -6.33 -4.33 6.15
C ILE A 39 -6.59 -3.49 4.89
N ILE A 40 -7.43 -2.48 5.03
CA ILE A 40 -7.76 -1.56 3.95
C ILE A 40 -6.82 -0.36 4.04
N GLY A 41 -5.85 -0.30 3.13
CA GLY A 41 -4.98 0.86 2.95
C GLY A 41 -5.59 1.90 1.98
N PRO A 42 -4.89 3.01 1.72
CA PRO A 42 -5.41 4.06 0.84
C PRO A 42 -5.66 3.61 -0.60
N SER A 43 -4.79 2.80 -1.18
CA SER A 43 -4.85 2.39 -2.59
C SER A 43 -5.06 0.90 -2.78
N VAL A 44 -4.71 0.09 -1.80
CA VAL A 44 -4.78 -1.37 -1.84
C VAL A 44 -5.35 -1.93 -0.55
N THR A 45 -6.00 -3.08 -0.64
CA THR A 45 -6.37 -3.91 0.50
C THR A 45 -5.42 -5.09 0.58
N ARG A 46 -4.84 -5.36 1.74
CA ARG A 46 -4.04 -6.55 2.02
C ARG A 46 -4.90 -7.57 2.74
N PHE A 47 -4.95 -8.78 2.18
CA PHE A 47 -5.53 -9.96 2.79
C PHE A 47 -4.42 -10.77 3.44
N ASN A 48 -4.47 -10.96 4.73
CA ASN A 48 -3.51 -11.78 5.46
C ASN A 48 -3.94 -13.24 5.36
N VAL A 49 -3.06 -14.05 4.79
CA VAL A 49 -3.32 -15.45 4.51
C VAL A 49 -2.47 -16.32 5.42
N LYS A 50 -3.11 -17.24 6.12
CA LYS A 50 -2.45 -18.25 6.90
C LYS A 50 -2.48 -19.58 6.15
N THR A 51 -1.33 -20.25 6.07
CA THR A 51 -1.19 -21.59 5.50
C THR A 51 -1.12 -22.63 6.62
N GLU A 52 -1.65 -23.84 6.36
CA GLU A 52 -1.44 -24.97 7.26
C GLU A 52 0.03 -25.43 7.22
N PRO A 53 0.51 -26.08 8.31
CA PRO A 53 1.85 -26.66 8.34
C PRO A 53 2.10 -27.60 7.15
N GLY A 54 3.24 -27.44 6.49
CA GLY A 54 3.62 -28.22 5.32
C GLY A 54 3.29 -27.57 3.96
N VAL A 55 2.49 -26.52 3.92
CA VAL A 55 2.26 -25.75 2.69
C VAL A 55 3.44 -24.80 2.46
N ARG A 56 4.07 -24.91 1.30
CA ARG A 56 5.18 -24.02 0.93
C ARG A 56 4.62 -22.64 0.56
N VAL A 57 5.25 -21.58 1.05
CA VAL A 57 4.88 -20.20 0.74
C VAL A 57 4.97 -19.91 -0.77
N SER A 58 5.91 -20.54 -1.48
CA SER A 58 6.02 -20.46 -2.95
C SER A 58 4.77 -20.98 -3.68
N THR A 59 3.99 -21.86 -3.05
CA THR A 59 2.71 -22.32 -3.61
C THR A 59 1.71 -21.19 -3.73
N LEU A 60 1.66 -20.28 -2.74
CA LEU A 60 0.80 -19.09 -2.82
C LEU A 60 1.26 -18.15 -3.95
N ALA A 61 2.56 -17.93 -4.07
CA ALA A 61 3.11 -17.10 -5.14
C ALA A 61 2.76 -17.66 -6.54
N GLY A 62 2.67 -18.99 -6.68
CA GLY A 62 2.24 -19.64 -7.91
C GLY A 62 0.77 -19.43 -8.27
N LEU A 63 -0.08 -19.01 -7.33
CA LEU A 63 -1.51 -18.81 -7.55
C LEU A 63 -1.91 -17.37 -7.95
N VAL A 64 -0.95 -16.50 -8.27
CA VAL A 64 -1.26 -15.10 -8.62
C VAL A 64 -2.27 -15.02 -9.77
N ASN A 65 -2.05 -15.78 -10.84
CA ASN A 65 -2.91 -15.76 -12.03
C ASN A 65 -4.31 -16.30 -11.72
N GLU A 66 -4.39 -17.37 -10.94
CA GLU A 66 -5.64 -18.02 -10.54
C GLU A 66 -6.47 -17.08 -9.65
N ILE A 67 -5.80 -16.38 -8.74
CA ILE A 67 -6.44 -15.36 -7.89
C ILE A 67 -6.90 -14.18 -8.75
N GLN A 68 -6.10 -13.71 -9.71
CA GLN A 68 -6.53 -12.67 -10.65
C GLN A 68 -7.80 -13.08 -11.41
N VAL A 69 -7.85 -14.32 -11.91
CA VAL A 69 -9.04 -14.86 -12.58
C VAL A 69 -10.21 -14.95 -11.60
N GLY A 70 -10.00 -15.47 -10.40
CA GLY A 70 -11.02 -15.57 -9.35
C GLY A 70 -11.57 -14.21 -8.91
N LEU A 71 -10.75 -13.16 -9.00
CA LEU A 71 -11.13 -11.76 -8.76
C LEU A 71 -11.58 -11.04 -10.05
N GLN A 72 -12.17 -11.77 -11.00
CA GLN A 72 -12.76 -11.24 -12.24
C GLN A 72 -11.75 -10.50 -13.16
N GLY A 73 -10.50 -10.96 -13.17
CA GLY A 73 -9.45 -10.41 -14.02
C GLY A 73 -8.74 -9.17 -13.43
N ASP A 74 -8.83 -8.95 -12.12
CA ASP A 74 -8.12 -7.87 -11.45
C ASP A 74 -6.59 -8.10 -11.53
N LYS A 75 -5.93 -7.32 -12.39
CA LYS A 75 -4.48 -7.41 -12.63
C LYS A 75 -3.64 -6.74 -11.53
N SER A 76 -4.27 -6.11 -10.55
CA SER A 76 -3.58 -5.42 -9.44
C SER A 76 -3.12 -6.37 -8.33
N VAL A 77 -3.41 -7.68 -8.46
CA VAL A 77 -3.05 -8.68 -7.45
C VAL A 77 -1.54 -8.83 -7.34
N ARG A 78 -1.03 -8.68 -6.12
CA ARG A 78 0.36 -8.91 -5.75
C ARG A 78 0.41 -9.80 -4.51
N ILE A 79 1.33 -10.75 -4.49
CA ILE A 79 1.55 -11.61 -3.32
C ILE A 79 2.87 -11.24 -2.65
N GLU A 80 2.78 -10.89 -1.36
CA GLU A 80 3.91 -10.72 -0.46
C GLU A 80 4.02 -12.00 0.38
N THR A 81 5.02 -12.82 0.06
CA THR A 81 5.15 -14.15 0.65
C THR A 81 5.52 -14.15 2.12
N VAL A 82 6.15 -13.08 2.61
CA VAL A 82 6.53 -12.90 4.01
C VAL A 82 6.13 -11.49 4.44
N VAL A 83 5.15 -11.39 5.32
CA VAL A 83 4.77 -10.12 5.94
C VAL A 83 5.65 -9.92 7.18
N GLN A 84 6.43 -8.85 7.19
CA GLN A 84 7.36 -8.58 8.28
C GLN A 84 6.64 -8.51 9.64
N GLY A 85 7.11 -9.31 10.60
CA GLY A 85 6.55 -9.37 11.96
C GLY A 85 5.25 -10.16 12.10
N GLN A 86 4.84 -10.93 11.07
CA GLN A 86 3.65 -11.78 11.09
C GLN A 86 3.98 -13.19 10.60
N ASP A 87 3.18 -14.17 11.03
CA ASP A 87 3.23 -15.57 10.56
C ASP A 87 2.30 -15.81 9.36
N THR A 88 2.02 -14.78 8.58
CA THR A 88 1.10 -14.77 7.45
C THR A 88 1.77 -14.28 6.18
N SER A 89 1.24 -14.70 5.05
CA SER A 89 1.53 -14.10 3.74
C SER A 89 0.49 -13.01 3.43
N GLY A 90 0.84 -12.02 2.62
CA GLY A 90 -0.05 -10.95 2.19
C GLY A 90 -0.47 -11.11 0.74
N ILE A 91 -1.77 -11.00 0.46
CA ILE A 91 -2.28 -10.79 -0.91
C ILE A 91 -2.79 -9.36 -0.99
N GLU A 92 -2.13 -8.55 -1.79
CA GLU A 92 -2.54 -7.16 -2.02
C GLU A 92 -3.36 -7.05 -3.29
N VAL A 93 -4.50 -6.37 -3.19
CA VAL A 93 -5.42 -6.14 -4.31
C VAL A 93 -5.80 -4.66 -4.33
N GLY A 94 -5.80 -4.03 -5.49
CA GLY A 94 -6.18 -2.63 -5.66
C GLY A 94 -7.59 -2.34 -5.12
N ASN A 95 -7.76 -1.23 -4.45
CA ASN A 95 -9.05 -0.78 -3.99
C ASN A 95 -9.92 -0.37 -5.19
N PRO A 96 -11.22 -0.72 -5.23
CA PRO A 96 -12.14 -0.22 -6.25
C PRO A 96 -12.18 1.32 -6.29
N VAL A 97 -12.07 1.95 -5.12
CA VAL A 97 -12.06 3.41 -5.00
C VAL A 97 -10.86 3.85 -4.16
N PRO A 98 -9.80 4.37 -4.77
CA PRO A 98 -8.66 4.88 -4.02
C PRO A 98 -9.07 6.02 -3.08
N MET A 99 -8.54 5.96 -1.85
CA MET A 99 -8.75 7.02 -0.84
C MET A 99 -7.62 8.04 -0.93
N THR A 100 -7.95 9.29 -0.63
CA THR A 100 -6.98 10.38 -0.65
C THR A 100 -6.18 10.40 0.66
N VAL A 101 -4.85 10.49 0.54
CA VAL A 101 -3.97 10.73 1.68
C VAL A 101 -3.67 12.23 1.75
N PRO A 102 -4.19 12.97 2.76
CA PRO A 102 -3.96 14.40 2.86
C PRO A 102 -2.49 14.72 3.13
N PHE A 103 -1.93 15.68 2.41
CA PHE A 103 -0.56 16.16 2.64
C PHE A 103 -0.31 16.55 4.10
N LYS A 104 -1.26 17.28 4.71
CA LYS A 104 -1.16 17.68 6.11
C LYS A 104 -0.91 16.51 7.06
N LYS A 105 -1.63 15.39 6.89
CA LYS A 105 -1.43 14.17 7.70
C LYS A 105 0.00 13.64 7.58
N CYS A 106 0.53 13.63 6.37
CA CYS A 106 1.90 13.18 6.10
C CYS A 106 2.94 14.15 6.66
N PHE A 107 2.70 15.45 6.50
CA PHE A 107 3.60 16.49 6.98
C PHE A 107 3.65 16.57 8.50
N ASP A 108 2.52 16.51 9.17
CA ASP A 108 2.43 16.54 10.65
C ASP A 108 3.15 15.34 11.31
N ALA A 109 3.31 14.24 10.57
CA ALA A 109 4.07 13.07 11.05
C ALA A 109 5.60 13.26 10.94
N LEU A 110 6.07 14.32 10.27
CA LEU A 110 7.50 14.63 10.20
C LEU A 110 7.95 15.25 11.53
N SER A 111 8.74 14.51 12.27
CA SER A 111 9.34 14.95 13.54
C SER A 111 10.86 14.84 13.44
N GLY A 112 11.56 15.61 14.28
CA GLY A 112 13.02 15.55 14.40
C GLY A 112 13.74 16.74 13.78
N GLU A 113 15.05 16.79 14.01
CA GLU A 113 15.93 17.91 13.60
C GLU A 113 16.30 17.86 12.12
N ASP A 114 16.30 16.65 11.50
CA ASP A 114 16.63 16.52 10.09
C ASP A 114 15.54 17.11 9.21
N LYS A 115 15.84 18.28 8.66
CA LYS A 115 14.94 19.08 7.82
C LYS A 115 14.84 18.58 6.39
N LEU A 116 15.69 17.60 5.99
CA LEU A 116 15.66 16.97 4.66
C LEU A 116 14.82 15.70 4.62
N VAL A 117 14.16 15.34 5.72
CA VAL A 117 13.20 14.23 5.76
C VAL A 117 11.91 14.65 5.04
N ILE A 118 11.47 13.82 4.12
CA ILE A 118 10.23 13.99 3.35
C ILE A 118 9.27 12.83 3.58
N PRO A 119 7.94 13.05 3.51
CA PRO A 119 6.96 11.97 3.55
C PRO A 119 6.80 11.36 2.16
N LEU A 120 6.84 10.05 2.05
CA LEU A 120 6.51 9.32 0.81
C LEU A 120 5.01 9.06 0.68
N GLY A 121 4.30 8.94 1.80
CA GLY A 121 2.88 8.66 1.85
C GLY A 121 2.49 7.77 3.03
N GLU A 122 1.27 7.26 2.99
CA GLU A 122 0.73 6.35 4.00
C GLU A 122 0.87 4.91 3.53
N GLY A 123 1.52 4.10 4.34
CA GLY A 123 1.61 2.65 4.14
C GLY A 123 0.29 1.97 4.47
N ILE A 124 0.20 0.68 4.10
CA ILE A 124 -1.03 -0.10 4.27
C ILE A 124 -1.48 -0.22 5.74
N ASN A 125 -0.54 -0.16 6.67
CA ASN A 125 -0.81 -0.21 8.11
C ASN A 125 -1.14 1.17 8.72
N GLY A 126 -1.36 2.21 7.90
CA GLY A 126 -1.64 3.57 8.37
C GLY A 126 -0.41 4.37 8.80
N ASN A 127 0.77 3.78 8.82
CA ASN A 127 2.02 4.47 9.16
C ASN A 127 2.47 5.38 8.02
N ILE A 128 2.91 6.58 8.35
CA ILE A 128 3.53 7.47 7.35
C ILE A 128 4.95 6.99 7.08
N ILE A 129 5.19 6.64 5.82
CA ILE A 129 6.52 6.27 5.32
C ILE A 129 7.27 7.56 4.99
N LYS A 130 8.46 7.70 5.53
CA LYS A 130 9.31 8.88 5.39
C LYS A 130 10.75 8.47 5.15
N VAL A 131 11.49 9.31 4.43
CA VAL A 131 12.91 9.09 4.10
C VAL A 131 13.68 10.39 4.21
N ALA A 132 14.94 10.32 4.58
CA ALA A 132 15.85 11.45 4.50
C ALA A 132 16.42 11.52 3.06
N LEU A 133 16.30 12.66 2.40
CA LEU A 133 16.86 12.86 1.06
C LEU A 133 18.39 12.78 1.06
N SER A 134 19.01 13.12 2.18
CA SER A 134 20.46 13.00 2.39
C SER A 134 20.99 11.57 2.23
N ASP A 135 20.15 10.57 2.44
CA ASP A 135 20.55 9.16 2.33
C ASP A 135 20.65 8.69 0.86
N PHE A 136 20.16 9.49 -0.09
CA PHE A 136 20.10 9.12 -1.50
C PHE A 136 20.92 10.09 -2.36
N PRO A 137 21.98 9.63 -3.04
CA PRO A 137 22.73 10.46 -3.98
C PRO A 137 21.91 10.86 -5.21
N HIS A 138 20.95 10.00 -5.60
CA HIS A 138 20.05 10.22 -6.73
C HIS A 138 18.67 9.63 -6.42
N VAL A 139 17.63 10.31 -6.86
CA VAL A 139 16.22 9.86 -6.73
C VAL A 139 15.55 9.92 -8.09
N LEU A 140 14.98 8.82 -8.54
CA LEU A 140 14.15 8.76 -9.73
C LEU A 140 12.68 8.65 -9.34
N ILE A 141 11.86 9.59 -9.83
CA ILE A 141 10.41 9.57 -9.65
C ILE A 141 9.77 9.26 -11.01
N ALA A 142 9.22 8.07 -11.15
CA ALA A 142 8.57 7.61 -12.37
C ALA A 142 7.12 7.19 -12.13
N GLY A 143 6.30 7.26 -13.17
CA GLY A 143 4.90 6.85 -13.11
C GLY A 143 4.17 7.20 -14.41
N SER A 144 3.08 6.49 -14.70
CA SER A 144 2.19 6.77 -15.82
C SER A 144 1.46 8.11 -15.65
N THR A 145 0.87 8.61 -16.73
CA THR A 145 0.02 9.80 -16.66
C THR A 145 -1.13 9.58 -15.69
N GLY A 146 -1.38 10.54 -14.79
CA GLY A 146 -2.44 10.44 -13.78
C GLY A 146 -2.06 9.64 -12.52
N SER A 147 -0.84 9.07 -12.43
CA SER A 147 -0.41 8.31 -11.23
C SER A 147 -0.13 9.15 -9.99
N GLY A 148 -0.22 10.49 -10.09
CA GLY A 148 0.07 11.40 -8.98
C GLY A 148 1.54 11.85 -8.87
N LYS A 149 2.39 11.54 -9.87
CA LYS A 149 3.81 11.93 -9.86
C LYS A 149 4.04 13.42 -9.58
N SER A 150 3.35 14.31 -10.29
CA SER A 150 3.49 15.75 -10.08
C SER A 150 2.99 16.20 -8.70
N VAL A 151 1.90 15.59 -8.21
CA VAL A 151 1.38 15.85 -6.86
C VAL A 151 2.40 15.44 -5.80
N PHE A 152 3.04 14.28 -5.99
CA PHE A 152 4.11 13.83 -5.10
C PHE A 152 5.31 14.80 -5.10
N VAL A 153 5.77 15.25 -6.28
CA VAL A 153 6.87 16.22 -6.39
C VAL A 153 6.51 17.52 -5.68
N HIS A 154 5.28 18.03 -5.85
CA HIS A 154 4.82 19.22 -5.10
C HIS A 154 4.83 18.98 -3.59
N SER A 155 4.36 17.82 -3.12
CA SER A 155 4.37 17.46 -1.70
C SER A 155 5.80 17.41 -1.13
N LEU A 156 6.74 16.87 -1.91
CA LEU A 156 8.16 16.84 -1.57
C LEU A 156 8.72 18.26 -1.42
N ILE A 157 8.53 19.09 -2.44
CA ILE A 157 9.01 20.48 -2.44
C ILE A 157 8.40 21.26 -1.25
N MET A 158 7.10 21.14 -1.05
CA MET A 158 6.40 21.80 0.06
C MET A 158 6.92 21.34 1.41
N SER A 159 7.19 20.04 1.59
CA SER A 159 7.76 19.52 2.84
C SER A 159 9.11 20.15 3.15
N LEU A 160 9.95 20.34 2.14
CA LEU A 160 11.27 20.95 2.28
C LEU A 160 11.17 22.46 2.58
N ILE A 161 10.35 23.21 1.82
CA ILE A 161 10.21 24.66 2.00
C ILE A 161 9.62 25.01 3.37
N MET A 162 8.65 24.25 3.84
CA MET A 162 7.98 24.49 5.13
C MET A 162 8.88 24.19 6.34
N ARG A 163 9.99 23.48 6.16
CA ARG A 163 10.90 23.09 7.25
C ARG A 163 12.27 23.74 7.19
N ASN A 164 12.60 24.45 6.10
CA ASN A 164 13.90 25.07 5.90
C ASN A 164 13.76 26.58 5.63
N TYR A 165 14.74 27.33 6.08
CA TYR A 165 14.87 28.74 5.72
C TYR A 165 15.64 28.89 4.39
N PRO A 166 15.49 30.02 3.67
CA PRO A 166 16.16 30.24 2.38
C PRO A 166 17.70 30.22 2.42
N ASN A 167 18.30 30.41 3.59
CA ASN A 167 19.74 30.30 3.81
C ASN A 167 20.19 28.84 4.06
N GLU A 168 19.26 27.94 4.37
CA GLU A 168 19.53 26.51 4.65
C GLU A 168 19.31 25.64 3.40
N LEU A 169 18.33 25.99 2.55
CA LEU A 169 17.94 25.21 1.38
C LEU A 169 17.81 26.09 0.14
N LYS A 170 18.44 25.66 -0.93
CA LYS A 170 18.25 26.22 -2.29
C LYS A 170 17.77 25.10 -3.21
N LEU A 171 16.70 25.39 -3.96
CA LEU A 171 16.19 24.52 -5.02
C LEU A 171 16.62 25.14 -6.36
N ILE A 172 17.28 24.39 -7.21
CA ILE A 172 17.82 24.82 -8.51
C ILE A 172 17.13 24.05 -9.62
#